data_f2422392d5743dcd1d8daf28e7ef560b
#
_entry.id   f2422392d5743dcd1d8daf28e7ef560b
#
_cell.length_a   1.000
_cell.length_b   1.000
_cell.length_c   1.000
_cell.angle_alpha   90.00
_cell.angle_beta   90.00
_cell.angle_gamma   90.00
#
_symmetry.space_group_name_H-M   'P 1'
#
loop_
_entity.id
_entity.type
_entity.pdbx_description
1 polymer ?
#
loop_
_entity_poly.entity_id
_entity_poly.type
_entity_poly.pdbx_seq_one_letter_code
_entity_poly.pdbx_strand_id
1 'polypeptide(L)'
;MQIRISVRHGTLSEEAQARITAKVEKLGRLFERLVDIELMVDLERRDEPIVDLRVSAEHKHDFAATHRSNDLMGAVDQVVHKLEQQLRRYKQKIQEHHRSA
;
A
#
# COMPACT_ATOMS: atom_id res chain seq x y z
N MET A 1 -12.48 4.18 -6.11
CA MET A 1 -11.28 3.95 -5.26
C MET A 1 -10.54 5.27 -5.07
N GLN A 2 -10.13 5.57 -3.87
CA GLN A 2 -9.39 6.77 -3.55
C GLN A 2 -7.95 6.41 -3.17
N ILE A 3 -6.98 7.14 -3.72
CA ILE A 3 -5.56 6.97 -3.39
C ILE A 3 -5.06 8.25 -2.75
N ARG A 4 -4.47 8.14 -1.56
CA ARG A 4 -3.93 9.29 -0.83
C ARG A 4 -2.49 9.02 -0.47
N ILE A 5 -1.62 10.02 -0.74
CA ILE A 5 -0.22 10.00 -0.35
C ILE A 5 -0.02 11.13 0.65
N SER A 6 0.44 10.82 1.84
CA SER A 6 0.73 11.83 2.86
C SER A 6 2.16 11.71 3.35
N VAL A 7 2.71 12.82 3.84
CA VAL A 7 4.10 12.91 4.28
C VAL A 7 4.14 13.61 5.63
N ARG A 8 4.91 13.03 6.56
CA ARG A 8 5.18 13.62 7.88
C ARG A 8 6.64 14.02 7.97
N HIS A 9 6.90 15.13 8.67
CA HIS A 9 8.25 15.61 9.00
C HIS A 9 9.09 15.91 7.77
N GLY A 10 8.44 16.34 6.68
CA GLY A 10 9.14 16.71 5.47
C GLY A 10 8.19 16.80 4.30
N THR A 11 8.77 16.92 3.11
CA THR A 11 8.03 17.01 1.85
C THR A 11 8.66 16.08 0.82
N LEU A 12 7.84 15.69 -0.16
CA LEU A 12 8.30 14.92 -1.30
C LEU A 12 8.11 15.74 -2.56
N SER A 13 9.01 15.59 -3.53
CA SER A 13 8.87 16.23 -4.83
C SER A 13 7.63 15.67 -5.54
N GLU A 14 7.11 16.43 -6.51
CA GLU A 14 5.98 15.97 -7.32
C GLU A 14 6.35 14.69 -8.08
N GLU A 15 7.60 14.62 -8.56
CA GLU A 15 8.09 13.43 -9.25
C GLU A 15 8.07 12.19 -8.34
N ALA A 16 8.54 12.34 -7.10
CA ALA A 16 8.51 11.23 -6.14
C ALA A 16 7.10 10.80 -5.83
N GLN A 17 6.18 11.76 -5.63
CA GLN A 17 4.78 11.46 -5.38
C GLN A 17 4.14 10.72 -6.56
N ALA A 18 4.43 11.14 -7.79
CA ALA A 18 3.92 10.49 -8.98
C ALA A 18 4.41 9.04 -9.10
N ARG A 19 5.68 8.81 -8.79
CA ARG A 19 6.26 7.46 -8.81
C ARG A 19 5.61 6.56 -7.77
N ILE A 20 5.39 7.09 -6.57
CA ILE A 20 4.74 6.34 -5.49
C ILE A 20 3.30 6.01 -5.88
N THR A 21 2.58 6.98 -6.42
CA THR A 21 1.20 6.78 -6.87
C THR A 21 1.13 5.67 -7.92
N ALA A 22 2.03 5.68 -8.89
CA ALA A 22 2.07 4.64 -9.91
C ALA A 22 2.29 3.25 -9.32
N LYS A 23 3.12 3.15 -8.29
CA LYS A 23 3.39 1.86 -7.62
C LYS A 23 2.18 1.35 -6.85
N VAL A 24 1.45 2.21 -6.14
CA VAL A 24 0.28 1.77 -5.37
C VAL A 24 -0.95 1.52 -6.24
N GLU A 25 -1.04 2.15 -7.40
CA GLU A 25 -2.12 1.90 -8.35
C GLU A 25 -2.20 0.44 -8.79
N LYS A 26 -1.08 -0.27 -8.78
CA LYS A 26 -1.05 -1.69 -9.11
C LYS A 26 -1.96 -2.52 -8.22
N LEU A 27 -2.12 -2.13 -6.97
CA LEU A 27 -2.97 -2.85 -6.04
C LEU A 27 -4.43 -2.80 -6.47
N GLY A 28 -4.89 -1.67 -7.00
CA GLY A 28 -6.25 -1.53 -7.50
C GLY A 28 -6.53 -2.43 -8.68
N ARG A 29 -5.52 -2.70 -9.49
CA ARG A 29 -5.67 -3.62 -10.63
C ARG A 29 -5.70 -5.08 -10.19
N LEU A 30 -5.01 -5.39 -9.10
CA LEU A 30 -4.95 -6.74 -8.56
C LEU A 30 -6.26 -7.16 -7.91
N PHE A 31 -6.97 -6.20 -7.29
CA PHE A 31 -8.17 -6.51 -6.53
C PHE A 31 -9.20 -5.40 -6.73
N GLU A 32 -10.30 -5.72 -7.43
CA GLU A 32 -11.32 -4.75 -7.82
C GLU A 32 -12.16 -4.20 -6.66
N ARG A 33 -12.15 -4.88 -5.52
CA ARG A 33 -12.97 -4.50 -4.37
C ARG A 33 -12.30 -3.53 -3.41
N LEU A 34 -11.16 -2.95 -3.80
CA LEU A 34 -10.50 -1.94 -3.00
C LEU A 34 -11.27 -0.63 -3.05
N VAL A 35 -11.43 0.00 -1.88
CA VAL A 35 -12.15 1.27 -1.74
C VAL A 35 -11.21 2.43 -1.48
N ASP A 36 -10.12 2.18 -0.73
CA ASP A 36 -9.22 3.24 -0.29
C ASP A 36 -7.80 2.71 -0.14
N ILE A 37 -6.84 3.50 -0.60
CA ILE A 37 -5.41 3.23 -0.42
C ILE A 37 -4.77 4.49 0.16
N GLU A 38 -4.09 4.34 1.30
CA GLU A 38 -3.36 5.44 1.92
C GLU A 38 -1.92 5.02 2.15
N LEU A 39 -0.99 5.76 1.58
CA LEU A 39 0.43 5.57 1.83
C LEU A 39 0.96 6.79 2.56
N MET A 40 1.61 6.56 3.70
CA MET A 40 2.22 7.60 4.50
C MET A 40 3.73 7.41 4.53
N VAL A 41 4.46 8.49 4.30
CA VAL A 41 5.91 8.52 4.42
C VAL A 41 6.28 9.38 5.62
N ASP A 42 7.06 8.82 6.54
CA ASP A 42 7.57 9.56 7.68
C ASP A 42 9.06 9.84 7.48
N LEU A 43 9.41 11.13 7.36
CA LEU A 43 10.75 11.60 7.10
C LEU A 43 11.43 12.18 8.34
N GLU A 44 10.98 11.81 9.54
CA GLU A 44 11.59 12.27 10.78
C GLU A 44 13.08 11.95 10.80
N ARG A 45 13.45 10.75 10.35
CA ARG A 45 14.83 10.38 10.11
C ARG A 45 15.04 10.28 8.61
N ARG A 46 15.67 11.27 8.02
CA ARG A 46 15.84 11.32 6.56
C ARG A 46 16.71 10.22 6.00
N ASP A 47 17.64 9.72 6.80
CA ASP A 47 18.51 8.61 6.43
C ASP A 47 17.79 7.25 6.47
N GLU A 48 16.62 7.20 7.10
CA GLU A 48 15.90 5.95 7.29
C GLU A 48 14.38 6.20 7.33
N PRO A 49 13.79 6.61 6.19
CA PRO A 49 12.35 6.86 6.15
C PRO A 49 11.53 5.61 6.44
N ILE A 50 10.35 5.84 7.01
CA ILE A 50 9.38 4.78 7.29
C ILE A 50 8.21 4.95 6.34
N VAL A 51 7.80 3.87 5.69
CA VAL A 51 6.63 3.88 4.80
C VAL A 51 5.56 2.98 5.40
N ASP A 52 4.36 3.53 5.54
CA ASP A 52 3.19 2.82 6.05
C ASP A 52 2.13 2.80 4.96
N LEU A 53 1.67 1.63 4.58
CA LEU A 53 0.65 1.46 3.54
C LEU A 53 -0.58 0.80 4.15
N ARG A 54 -1.73 1.44 3.99
CA ARG A 54 -3.01 0.92 4.45
C ARG A 54 -3.98 0.85 3.29
N VAL A 55 -4.67 -0.26 3.21
CA VAL A 55 -5.62 -0.52 2.13
C VAL A 55 -6.91 -1.03 2.74
N SER A 56 -8.02 -0.44 2.31
CA SER A 56 -9.35 -0.86 2.74
C SER A 56 -10.10 -1.48 1.57
N ALA A 57 -10.75 -2.60 1.82
CA ALA A 57 -11.56 -3.31 0.84
C ALA A 57 -13.03 -3.27 1.27
N GLU A 58 -13.93 -3.61 0.35
CA GLU A 58 -15.35 -3.76 0.65
C GLU A 58 -15.57 -4.72 1.82
N HIS A 59 -16.67 -4.55 2.53
CA HIS A 59 -17.03 -5.35 3.71
C HIS A 59 -16.10 -5.14 4.90
N LYS A 60 -15.48 -3.96 4.99
CA LYS A 60 -14.65 -3.52 6.13
C LYS A 60 -13.41 -4.38 6.37
N HIS A 61 -12.82 -4.89 5.31
CA HIS A 61 -11.54 -5.57 5.41
C HIS A 61 -10.40 -4.58 5.20
N ASP A 62 -9.51 -4.49 6.18
CA ASP A 62 -8.37 -3.59 6.14
C ASP A 62 -7.07 -4.38 6.14
N PHE A 63 -6.10 -3.88 5.40
CA PHE A 63 -4.77 -4.46 5.28
C PHE A 63 -3.73 -3.38 5.52
N ALA A 64 -2.62 -3.74 6.14
CA ALA A 64 -1.57 -2.78 6.43
C ALA A 64 -0.19 -3.43 6.35
N ALA A 65 0.80 -2.63 5.97
CA ALA A 65 2.19 -3.03 5.99
C ALA A 65 3.05 -1.80 6.25
N THR A 66 4.16 -2.00 6.96
CA THR A 66 5.11 -0.95 7.28
C THR A 66 6.52 -1.44 6.97
N HIS A 67 7.36 -0.54 6.47
CA HIS A 67 8.76 -0.87 6.19
C HIS A 67 9.64 0.35 6.41
N ARG A 68 10.81 0.13 7.02
CA ARG A 68 11.83 1.14 7.25
C ARG A 68 13.05 0.78 6.41
N SER A 69 13.59 1.76 5.66
CA SER A 69 14.74 1.52 4.81
C SER A 69 15.48 2.83 4.53
N ASN A 70 16.77 2.73 4.25
CA ASN A 70 17.55 3.88 3.80
C ASN A 70 17.25 4.25 2.33
N ASP A 71 16.42 3.47 1.66
CA ASP A 71 15.98 3.70 0.29
C ASP A 71 14.46 3.85 0.29
N LEU A 72 13.98 5.06 0.05
CA LEU A 72 12.55 5.37 0.08
C LEU A 72 11.76 4.54 -0.93
N MET A 73 12.20 4.51 -2.19
CA MET A 73 11.49 3.76 -3.22
C MET A 73 11.55 2.26 -2.98
N GLY A 74 12.65 1.78 -2.44
CA GLY A 74 12.75 0.39 -2.01
C GLY A 74 11.77 0.05 -0.89
N ALA A 75 11.58 0.97 0.07
CA ALA A 75 10.59 0.79 1.13
C ALA A 75 9.17 0.77 0.57
N VAL A 76 8.87 1.64 -0.40
CA VAL A 76 7.57 1.64 -1.07
C VAL A 76 7.34 0.31 -1.78
N ASP A 77 8.32 -0.19 -2.51
CA ASP A 77 8.22 -1.48 -3.20
C ASP A 77 7.96 -2.61 -2.20
N GLN A 78 8.60 -2.57 -1.04
CA GLN A 78 8.42 -3.60 -0.02
C GLN A 78 7.01 -3.60 0.56
N VAL A 79 6.45 -2.44 0.90
CA VAL A 79 5.09 -2.40 1.45
C VAL A 79 4.06 -2.77 0.40
N VAL A 80 4.26 -2.38 -0.86
CA VAL A 80 3.38 -2.78 -1.97
C VAL A 80 3.41 -4.29 -2.13
N HIS A 81 4.60 -4.90 -2.10
CA HIS A 81 4.74 -6.34 -2.21
C HIS A 81 4.04 -7.08 -1.06
N LYS A 82 4.21 -6.59 0.17
CA LYS A 82 3.55 -7.17 1.34
C LYS A 82 2.03 -7.11 1.19
N LEU A 83 1.50 -5.99 0.71
CA LEU A 83 0.06 -5.85 0.49
C LEU A 83 -0.43 -6.76 -0.63
N GLU A 84 0.34 -6.90 -1.71
CA GLU A 84 -0.03 -7.83 -2.77
C GLU A 84 -0.19 -9.25 -2.23
N GLN A 85 0.73 -9.68 -1.37
CA GLN A 85 0.65 -11.01 -0.77
C GLN A 85 -0.58 -11.17 0.11
N GLN A 86 -0.88 -10.16 0.92
CA GLN A 86 -2.06 -10.17 1.77
C GLN A 86 -3.35 -10.23 0.95
N LEU A 87 -3.43 -9.43 -0.11
CA LEU A 87 -4.59 -9.38 -0.99
C LEU A 87 -4.78 -10.69 -1.75
N ARG A 88 -3.70 -11.30 -2.21
CA ARG A 88 -3.77 -12.59 -2.90
C ARG A 88 -4.31 -13.68 -1.98
N ARG A 89 -3.86 -13.71 -0.72
CA ARG A 89 -4.38 -14.65 0.29
C ARG A 89 -5.85 -14.42 0.55
N TYR A 90 -6.25 -13.17 0.68
CA TYR A 90 -7.64 -12.82 0.91
C TYR A 90 -8.52 -13.24 -0.27
N LYS A 91 -8.06 -12.98 -1.48
CA LYS A 91 -8.76 -13.37 -2.70
C LYS A 91 -8.92 -14.89 -2.79
N GLN A 92 -7.88 -15.64 -2.44
CA GLN A 92 -7.95 -17.10 -2.40
C GLN A 92 -8.99 -17.59 -1.41
N LYS A 93 -9.02 -17.02 -0.21
CA LYS A 93 -9.99 -17.40 0.81
C LYS A 93 -11.43 -17.19 0.35
N ILE A 94 -11.69 -16.09 -0.32
CA ILE A 94 -13.02 -15.82 -0.87
C ILE A 94 -13.39 -16.86 -1.92
N GLN A 95 -12.47 -17.18 -2.82
CA GLN A 95 -12.71 -18.17 -3.87
C GLN A 95 -12.92 -19.57 -3.32
N GLU A 96 -12.11 -19.97 -2.33
CA GLU A 96 -12.25 -21.26 -1.67
C GLU A 96 -13.58 -21.37 -0.93
N HIS A 97 -14.00 -20.29 -0.28
CA HIS A 97 -15.28 -20.26 0.42
C HIS A 97 -16.44 -20.44 -0.57
N HIS A 98 -16.38 -19.81 -1.73
CA HIS A 98 -17.38 -19.98 -2.77
C HIS A 98 -17.39 -21.40 -3.35
N ARG A 99 -16.22 -22.03 -3.46
CA ARG A 99 -16.11 -23.39 -3.98
C ARG A 99 -16.65 -24.43 -3.02
N SER A 100 -16.53 -24.18 -1.74
CA SER A 100 -16.98 -25.14 -0.72
C SER A 100 -18.47 -25.04 -0.44
N ALA A 101 -19.12 -24.07 -0.99
CA ALA A 101 -20.57 -23.92 -0.88
C ALA A 101 -21.27 -24.57 -2.06
#